data_635d21d92f4aa7ffeb0a19d55f0a4d7b
#
_entry.id   635d21d92f4aa7ffeb0a19d55f0a4d7b
#
_cell.length_a   1.000
_cell.length_b   1.000
_cell.length_c   1.000
_cell.angle_alpha   90.00
_cell.angle_beta   90.00
_cell.angle_gamma   90.00
#
_symmetry.space_group_name_H-M   'P 1'
#
loop_
_entity.id
_entity.type
_entity.pdbx_description
1 polymer ?
#
loop_
_entity_poly.entity_id
_entity_poly.type
_entity_poly.pdbx_seq_one_letter_code
_entity_poly.pdbx_strand_id
1 'polypeptide(L)'
;MELPKFNETFLPILEVLKDGQIVKGRDLIRLVEERFYSDLPRDLLEQTTKSGDRLIENRIAWGKSYLKKGGLVHYPQRGHVQITEKGKCVKPENVLVVTVAK
;
A
#
# COMPACT_ATOMS: atom_id res chain seq x y z
N MET A 1 -0.22 -20.90 1.73
CA MET A 1 0.09 -19.51 1.30
C MET A 1 -1.07 -18.60 1.69
N GLU A 2 -0.75 -17.41 2.17
CA GLU A 2 -1.76 -16.48 2.65
C GLU A 2 -1.59 -15.13 1.96
N LEU A 3 -2.67 -14.32 1.96
CA LEU A 3 -2.57 -12.95 1.49
C LEU A 3 -1.68 -12.15 2.44
N PRO A 4 -0.98 -11.12 1.92
CA PRO A 4 -0.14 -10.29 2.77
C PRO A 4 -0.99 -9.55 3.81
N LYS A 5 -0.41 -9.32 4.98
CA LYS A 5 -1.03 -8.45 5.98
C LYS A 5 -0.88 -7.00 5.53
N PHE A 6 -1.70 -6.10 6.09
CA PHE A 6 -1.63 -4.69 5.67
C PHE A 6 -0.23 -4.09 5.82
N ASN A 7 0.50 -4.47 6.88
CA ASN A 7 1.84 -3.95 7.11
C ASN A 7 2.86 -4.52 6.12
N GLU A 8 2.58 -5.66 5.52
CA GLU A 8 3.45 -6.24 4.50
C GLU A 8 3.31 -5.51 3.16
N THR A 9 2.27 -4.68 3.00
CA THR A 9 2.07 -3.91 1.78
C THR A 9 2.84 -2.59 1.78
N PHE A 10 3.44 -2.18 2.89
CA PHE A 10 4.12 -0.89 3.00
C PHE A 10 5.23 -0.71 1.98
N LEU A 11 6.17 -1.65 1.94
CA LEU A 11 7.29 -1.55 0.99
C LEU A 11 6.85 -1.62 -0.47
N PRO A 12 5.94 -2.53 -0.85
CA PRO A 12 5.39 -2.52 -2.20
C PRO A 12 4.74 -1.19 -2.58
N ILE A 13 3.97 -0.59 -1.69
CA ILE A 13 3.34 0.71 -1.96
C ILE A 13 4.39 1.78 -2.19
N LEU A 14 5.40 1.87 -1.32
CA LEU A 14 6.45 2.86 -1.46
C LEU A 14 7.26 2.63 -2.74
N GLU A 15 7.49 1.38 -3.10
CA GLU A 15 8.21 1.05 -4.33
C GLU A 15 7.47 1.56 -5.57
N VAL A 16 6.16 1.38 -5.61
CA VAL A 16 5.35 1.86 -6.73
C VAL A 16 5.38 3.39 -6.82
N LEU A 17 5.46 4.07 -5.67
CA LEU A 17 5.40 5.53 -5.61
C LEU A 17 6.76 6.22 -5.63
N LYS A 18 7.87 5.46 -5.67
CA LYS A 18 9.20 6.02 -5.43
C LYS A 18 9.63 7.07 -6.45
N ASP A 19 9.04 7.09 -7.64
CA ASP A 19 9.38 8.09 -8.67
C ASP A 19 8.78 9.46 -8.37
N GLY A 20 7.95 9.58 -7.34
CA GLY A 20 7.39 10.86 -6.91
C GLY A 20 6.15 11.31 -7.65
N GLN A 21 5.62 10.50 -8.53
CA GLN A 21 4.41 10.87 -9.28
C GLN A 21 3.17 10.82 -8.39
N ILE A 22 2.19 11.66 -8.72
CA ILE A 22 0.88 11.62 -8.08
C ILE A 22 0.06 10.54 -8.77
N VAL A 23 -0.48 9.60 -7.97
CA VAL A 23 -1.20 8.43 -8.49
C VAL A 23 -2.59 8.39 -7.85
N LYS A 24 -3.59 8.03 -8.63
CA LYS A 24 -4.93 7.80 -8.06
C LYS A 24 -4.89 6.60 -7.14
N GLY A 25 -5.63 6.68 -6.02
CA GLY A 25 -5.63 5.61 -5.04
C GLY A 25 -5.99 4.24 -5.62
N ARG A 26 -7.00 4.19 -6.48
CA ARG A 26 -7.40 2.92 -7.11
C ARG A 26 -6.34 2.40 -8.08
N ASP A 27 -5.61 3.31 -8.74
CA ASP A 27 -4.52 2.90 -9.63
C ASP A 27 -3.34 2.38 -8.82
N LEU A 28 -3.08 2.98 -7.67
CA LEU A 28 -2.05 2.47 -6.77
C LEU A 28 -2.34 1.03 -6.36
N ILE A 29 -3.58 0.75 -5.96
CA ILE A 29 -3.96 -0.60 -5.55
C ILE A 29 -3.73 -1.58 -6.69
N ARG A 30 -4.16 -1.21 -7.91
CA ARG A 30 -3.99 -2.07 -9.09
C ARG A 30 -2.51 -2.30 -9.40
N LEU A 31 -1.69 -1.25 -9.34
CA LEU A 31 -0.27 -1.36 -9.64
C LEU A 31 0.46 -2.23 -8.62
N VAL A 32 0.15 -2.08 -7.34
CA VAL A 32 0.74 -2.92 -6.30
C VAL A 32 0.37 -4.38 -6.52
N GLU A 33 -0.89 -4.64 -6.79
CA GLU A 33 -1.36 -6.01 -7.03
C GLU A 33 -0.65 -6.61 -8.25
N GLU A 34 -0.58 -5.87 -9.35
CA GLU A 34 0.06 -6.38 -10.57
C GLU A 34 1.54 -6.65 -10.40
N ARG A 35 2.26 -5.78 -9.70
CA ARG A 35 3.71 -5.89 -9.60
C ARG A 35 4.16 -6.87 -8.53
N PHE A 36 3.43 -7.02 -7.45
CA PHE A 36 3.90 -7.78 -6.30
C PHE A 36 3.05 -8.99 -5.95
N TYR A 37 1.81 -9.05 -6.39
CA TYR A 37 0.88 -10.10 -5.98
C TYR A 37 0.22 -10.85 -7.11
N SER A 38 0.64 -10.62 -8.36
CA SER A 38 0.04 -11.28 -9.52
C SER A 38 0.30 -12.80 -9.54
N ASP A 39 1.33 -13.25 -8.82
CA ASP A 39 1.68 -14.67 -8.77
C ASP A 39 0.90 -15.43 -7.69
N LEU A 40 0.10 -14.76 -6.89
CA LEU A 40 -0.69 -15.44 -5.87
C LEU A 40 -1.81 -16.28 -6.52
N PRO A 41 -2.17 -17.41 -5.89
CA PRO A 41 -3.26 -18.23 -6.41
C PRO A 41 -4.55 -17.43 -6.56
N ARG A 42 -5.31 -17.75 -7.60
CA ARG A 42 -6.54 -17.03 -7.90
C ARG A 42 -7.54 -17.06 -6.75
N ASP A 43 -7.65 -18.20 -6.07
CA ASP A 43 -8.57 -18.30 -4.95
C ASP A 43 -8.23 -17.36 -3.80
N LEU A 44 -6.94 -17.08 -3.56
CA LEU A 44 -6.54 -16.06 -2.60
C LEU A 44 -6.90 -14.66 -3.09
N LEU A 45 -6.63 -14.37 -4.35
CA LEU A 45 -6.89 -13.05 -4.91
C LEU A 45 -8.38 -12.73 -4.98
N GLU A 46 -9.24 -13.76 -4.99
CA GLU A 46 -10.68 -13.59 -5.04
C GLU A 46 -11.35 -13.55 -3.67
N GLN A 47 -10.60 -13.74 -2.58
CA GLN A 47 -11.18 -13.65 -1.24
C GLN A 47 -11.73 -12.25 -0.99
N THR A 48 -12.86 -12.17 -0.30
CA THR A 48 -13.53 -10.91 -0.02
C THR A 48 -13.70 -10.69 1.47
N THR A 49 -13.91 -9.43 1.84
CA THR A 49 -14.30 -9.06 3.20
C THR A 49 -15.79 -9.34 3.38
N LYS A 50 -16.29 -9.14 4.60
CA LYS A 50 -17.73 -9.29 4.86
C LYS A 50 -18.57 -8.31 4.06
N SER A 51 -18.01 -7.15 3.71
CA SER A 51 -18.72 -6.14 2.90
C SER A 51 -18.64 -6.41 1.41
N GLY A 52 -17.94 -7.46 0.98
CA GLY A 52 -17.83 -7.79 -0.43
C GLY A 52 -16.64 -7.21 -1.16
N ASP A 53 -15.80 -6.43 -0.48
CA ASP A 53 -14.57 -5.89 -1.09
C ASP A 53 -13.52 -6.99 -1.20
N ARG A 54 -12.71 -6.94 -2.26
CA ARG A 54 -11.61 -7.90 -2.36
C ARG A 54 -10.64 -7.69 -1.21
N LEU A 55 -10.26 -8.77 -0.54
CA LEU A 55 -9.42 -8.69 0.65
C LEU A 55 -8.04 -8.12 0.35
N ILE A 56 -7.42 -8.50 -0.76
CA ILE A 56 -6.12 -7.95 -1.15
C ILE A 56 -6.17 -6.44 -1.34
N GLU A 57 -7.23 -5.94 -1.98
CA GLU A 57 -7.40 -4.49 -2.18
C GLU A 57 -7.59 -3.79 -0.84
N ASN A 58 -8.35 -4.41 0.06
CA ASN A 58 -8.56 -3.88 1.41
C ASN A 58 -7.25 -3.76 2.17
N ARG A 59 -6.38 -4.79 2.08
CA ARG A 59 -5.08 -4.79 2.77
C ARG A 59 -4.16 -3.70 2.22
N ILE A 60 -4.14 -3.50 0.90
CA ILE A 60 -3.33 -2.44 0.28
C ILE A 60 -3.87 -1.07 0.71
N ALA A 61 -5.19 -0.89 0.71
CA ALA A 61 -5.80 0.38 1.11
C ALA A 61 -5.47 0.71 2.56
N TRP A 62 -5.52 -0.27 3.46
CA TRP A 62 -5.12 -0.07 4.85
C TRP A 62 -3.65 0.29 4.97
N GLY A 63 -2.78 -0.38 4.19
CA GLY A 63 -1.36 -0.06 4.17
C GLY A 63 -1.12 1.39 3.77
N LYS A 64 -1.81 1.84 2.73
CA LYS A 64 -1.72 3.23 2.28
C LYS A 64 -2.11 4.21 3.39
N SER A 65 -3.22 3.92 4.09
CA SER A 65 -3.70 4.79 5.17
C SER A 65 -2.71 4.88 6.32
N TYR A 66 -2.08 3.78 6.69
CA TYR A 66 -1.07 3.78 7.74
C TYR A 66 0.19 4.53 7.32
N LEU A 67 0.60 4.39 6.06
CA LEU A 67 1.74 5.15 5.55
C LEU A 67 1.47 6.65 5.60
N LYS A 68 0.24 7.06 5.34
CA LYS A 68 -0.14 8.47 5.47
C LYS A 68 -0.02 8.93 6.92
N LYS A 69 -0.48 8.13 7.87
CA LYS A 69 -0.36 8.46 9.30
C LYS A 69 1.10 8.62 9.71
N GLY A 70 1.99 7.80 9.14
CA GLY A 70 3.41 7.87 9.43
C GLY A 70 4.14 8.99 8.71
N GLY A 71 3.46 9.69 7.81
CA GLY A 71 4.07 10.79 7.06
C GLY A 71 4.90 10.35 5.87
N LEU A 72 4.81 9.08 5.47
CA LEU A 72 5.60 8.56 4.35
C LEU A 72 4.94 8.80 3.00
N VAL A 73 3.62 8.98 3.00
CA VAL A 73 2.86 9.42 1.83
C VAL A 73 1.90 10.52 2.26
N HIS A 74 1.43 11.31 1.29
CA HIS A 74 0.41 12.31 1.54
C HIS A 74 -0.63 12.30 0.42
N TYR A 75 -1.74 12.96 0.66
CA TYR A 75 -2.81 13.05 -0.34
C TYR A 75 -2.84 14.48 -0.89
N PRO A 76 -2.17 14.74 -2.04
CA PRO A 76 -2.10 16.10 -2.58
C PRO A 76 -3.46 16.63 -3.01
N GLN A 77 -4.37 15.73 -3.35
CA GLN A 77 -5.75 16.07 -3.63
C GLN A 77 -6.62 14.84 -3.40
N ARG A 78 -7.92 15.05 -3.34
CA ARG A 78 -8.86 13.96 -3.04
C ARG A 78 -8.69 12.81 -4.01
N GLY A 79 -8.59 11.60 -3.47
CA GLY A 79 -8.46 10.39 -4.28
C GLY A 79 -7.10 10.15 -4.88
N HIS A 80 -6.10 10.96 -4.51
CA HIS A 80 -4.73 10.84 -5.05
C HIS A 80 -3.73 10.66 -3.92
N VAL A 81 -2.59 10.06 -4.23
CA VAL A 81 -1.55 9.76 -3.26
C VAL A 81 -0.17 10.02 -3.89
N GLN A 82 0.76 10.48 -3.08
CA GLN A 82 2.13 10.77 -3.51
C GLN A 82 3.08 10.48 -2.36
N ILE A 83 4.27 9.96 -2.67
CA ILE A 83 5.30 9.73 -1.65
C ILE A 83 5.84 11.09 -1.16
N THR A 84 6.18 11.16 0.13
CA THR A 84 6.81 12.36 0.70
C THR A 84 8.32 12.21 0.67
N GLU A 85 9.05 13.30 0.97
CA GLU A 85 10.51 13.23 1.11
C GLU A 85 10.89 12.22 2.21
N LYS A 86 10.13 12.21 3.30
CA LYS A 86 10.35 11.24 4.37
C LYS A 86 10.17 9.81 3.85
N GLY A 87 9.16 9.58 3.01
CA GLY A 87 8.92 8.28 2.40
C GLY A 87 10.03 7.85 1.47
N LYS A 88 10.63 8.79 0.74
CA LYS A 88 11.75 8.49 -0.15
C LYS A 88 13.02 8.15 0.61
N CYS A 89 13.21 8.73 1.79
CA CYS A 89 14.44 8.60 2.57
C CYS A 89 14.39 7.50 3.62
N VAL A 90 13.21 6.97 3.94
CA VAL A 90 13.07 5.96 4.99
C VAL A 90 13.73 4.65 4.55
N LYS A 91 14.47 4.02 5.46
CA LYS A 91 15.05 2.70 5.19
C LYS A 91 13.99 1.62 5.33
N PRO A 92 14.04 0.55 4.52
CA PRO A 92 13.06 -0.53 4.61
C PRO A 92 12.86 -1.07 6.02
N GLU A 93 13.94 -1.23 6.77
CA GLU A 93 13.86 -1.75 8.14
C GLU A 93 13.15 -0.81 9.11
N ASN A 94 13.02 0.46 8.77
CA ASN A 94 12.40 1.46 9.64
C ASN A 94 10.96 1.79 9.26
N VAL A 95 10.46 1.30 8.14
CA VAL A 95 9.13 1.66 7.65
C VAL A 95 8.05 1.30 8.66
N LEU A 96 8.09 0.08 9.18
CA LEU A 96 7.09 -0.37 10.14
C LEU A 96 7.13 0.45 11.43
N VAL A 97 8.33 0.72 11.93
CA VAL A 97 8.51 1.49 13.17
C VAL A 97 7.94 2.90 13.02
N VAL A 98 8.28 3.57 11.92
CA VAL A 98 7.82 4.94 11.67
C VAL A 98 6.31 5.00 11.49
N THR A 99 5.73 3.97 10.86
CA THR A 99 4.33 3.98 10.47
C THR A 99 3.40 3.54 11.60
N VAL A 100 3.80 2.57 12.41
CA VAL A 100 2.90 1.90 13.36
C VAL A 100 3.26 2.15 14.83
N ALA A 101 4.48 2.51 15.14
CA ALA A 101 4.97 2.64 16.51
C ALA A 101 4.54 3.94 17.20
N LYS A 102 3.26 4.20 17.23
CA LYS A 102 2.76 5.42 17.88
C LYS A 102 1.75 5.11 18.93
#